data_34fb90f51b645fe4e3b0afcc08d6d558
#
_entry.id   34fb90f51b645fe4e3b0afcc08d6d558
#
_cell.length_a   1.000
_cell.length_b   1.000
_cell.length_c   1.000
_cell.angle_alpha   90.00
_cell.angle_beta   90.00
_cell.angle_gamma   90.00
#
_symmetry.space_group_name_H-M   'P 1'
#
loop_
_entity.id
_entity.type
_entity.pdbx_description
1 polymer ?
#
loop_
_entity_poly.entity_id
_entity_poly.type
_entity_poly.pdbx_seq_one_letter_code
_entity_poly.pdbx_strand_id
1 'polypeptide(L)'
;GANGLALSKDELTLFVANTGDDRVLKVDLAASPVSVSVFTESINGADGIAFDDSGILWVAANQADEIVGLNAAGRVVAKIGAFDKIGADGAPEGLLFPASLVLVGREVYITNLALPLTSAVGDEPEEDVTRWTVSRFRLLPNGRQ
;
A
#
# COMPACT_ATOMS: atom_id res chain seq x y z
N GLY A 1 -10.34 4.87 8.37
CA GLY A 1 -11.06 5.75 7.46
C GLY A 1 -10.55 5.63 6.03
N ALA A 2 -11.26 6.26 5.07
CA ALA A 2 -10.85 6.28 3.67
C ALA A 2 -9.52 7.03 3.52
N ASN A 3 -8.63 6.48 2.68
CA ASN A 3 -7.29 7.01 2.44
C ASN A 3 -6.98 6.99 0.94
N GLY A 4 -6.18 6.04 0.43
CA GLY A 4 -5.81 5.96 -0.97
C GLY A 4 -6.98 5.69 -1.91
N LEU A 5 -6.94 6.29 -3.12
CA LEU A 5 -7.96 6.16 -4.16
C LEU A 5 -7.32 5.75 -5.48
N ALA A 6 -7.94 4.82 -6.20
CA ALA A 6 -7.57 4.47 -7.58
C ALA A 6 -8.80 4.17 -8.43
N LEU A 7 -8.80 4.69 -9.65
CA LEU A 7 -9.85 4.36 -10.63
C LEU A 7 -9.43 3.16 -11.49
N SER A 8 -10.40 2.32 -11.82
CA SER A 8 -10.22 1.33 -12.90
C SER A 8 -9.94 2.03 -14.23
N LYS A 9 -9.33 1.30 -15.18
CA LYS A 9 -8.95 1.86 -16.48
C LYS A 9 -10.12 2.39 -17.30
N ASP A 10 -11.32 1.84 -17.11
CA ASP A 10 -12.56 2.28 -17.75
C ASP A 10 -13.28 3.41 -16.97
N GLU A 11 -12.72 3.83 -15.82
CA GLU A 11 -13.24 4.85 -14.93
C GLU A 11 -14.63 4.56 -14.33
N LEU A 12 -15.09 3.31 -14.41
CA LEU A 12 -16.42 2.91 -13.90
C LEU A 12 -16.37 2.36 -12.48
N THR A 13 -15.18 2.07 -11.96
CA THR A 13 -14.98 1.55 -10.61
C THR A 13 -13.94 2.37 -9.87
N LEU A 14 -14.29 2.86 -8.68
CA LEU A 14 -13.34 3.47 -7.75
C LEU A 14 -12.96 2.46 -6.67
N PHE A 15 -11.68 2.30 -6.45
CA PHE A 15 -11.14 1.54 -5.34
C PHE A 15 -10.73 2.50 -4.23
N VAL A 16 -11.01 2.13 -2.98
CA VAL A 16 -10.77 2.97 -1.80
C VAL A 16 -10.07 2.13 -0.74
N ALA A 17 -8.84 2.50 -0.39
CA ALA A 17 -8.20 1.94 0.79
C ALA A 17 -8.88 2.47 2.05
N ASN A 18 -9.24 1.58 2.96
CA ASN A 18 -9.85 1.92 4.25
C ASN A 18 -8.95 1.40 5.37
N THR A 19 -8.06 2.27 5.82
CA THR A 19 -6.99 1.96 6.77
C THR A 19 -7.50 1.38 8.08
N GLY A 20 -8.56 1.97 8.64
CA GLY A 20 -9.05 1.59 9.97
C GLY A 20 -9.79 0.24 10.02
N ASP A 21 -10.14 -0.32 8.86
CA ASP A 21 -10.84 -1.61 8.74
C ASP A 21 -10.01 -2.65 7.98
N ASP A 22 -8.75 -2.34 7.64
CA ASP A 22 -7.84 -3.23 6.91
C ASP A 22 -8.41 -3.75 5.58
N ARG A 23 -9.11 -2.86 4.83
CA ARG A 23 -9.87 -3.23 3.64
C ARG A 23 -9.54 -2.36 2.45
N VAL A 24 -9.77 -2.92 1.27
CA VAL A 24 -10.01 -2.14 0.06
C VAL A 24 -11.46 -2.29 -0.34
N LEU A 25 -12.14 -1.17 -0.52
CA LEU A 25 -13.52 -1.11 -0.98
C LEU A 25 -13.56 -0.92 -2.50
N LYS A 26 -14.64 -1.41 -3.10
CA LYS A 26 -14.96 -1.23 -4.51
C LYS A 26 -16.28 -0.46 -4.62
N VAL A 27 -16.25 0.66 -5.32
CA VAL A 27 -17.40 1.54 -5.56
C VAL A 27 -17.75 1.43 -7.04
N ASP A 28 -18.96 0.95 -7.35
CA ASP A 28 -19.50 0.92 -8.71
C ASP A 28 -20.08 2.28 -9.03
N LEU A 29 -19.37 3.06 -9.86
CA LEU A 29 -19.77 4.41 -10.27
C LEU A 29 -20.84 4.41 -11.36
N ALA A 30 -21.04 3.28 -12.06
CA ALA A 30 -22.06 3.14 -13.09
C ALA A 30 -23.45 2.78 -12.51
N ALA A 31 -23.48 2.25 -11.28
CA ALA A 31 -24.73 1.89 -10.62
C ALA A 31 -25.53 3.13 -10.18
N SER A 32 -26.86 3.02 -10.20
CA SER A 32 -27.76 4.08 -9.71
C SER A 32 -28.81 3.46 -8.79
N PRO A 33 -28.74 3.69 -7.46
CA PRO A 33 -27.70 4.47 -6.76
C PRO A 33 -26.33 3.82 -6.81
N VAL A 34 -25.29 4.60 -6.64
CA VAL A 34 -23.89 4.12 -6.50
C VAL A 34 -23.83 3.05 -5.41
N SER A 35 -23.14 1.96 -5.69
CA SER A 35 -23.02 0.83 -4.77
C SER A 35 -21.57 0.66 -4.26
N VAL A 36 -21.44 0.22 -3.01
CA VAL A 36 -20.15 -0.02 -2.36
C VAL A 36 -20.10 -1.46 -1.88
N SER A 37 -19.00 -2.14 -2.13
CA SER A 37 -18.73 -3.50 -1.66
C SER A 37 -17.29 -3.66 -1.20
N VAL A 38 -17.01 -4.69 -0.43
CA VAL A 38 -15.63 -5.05 -0.04
C VAL A 38 -14.97 -5.73 -1.24
N PHE A 39 -13.81 -5.21 -1.66
CA PHE A 39 -12.99 -5.81 -2.70
C PHE A 39 -12.02 -6.84 -2.11
N THR A 40 -11.35 -6.49 -1.02
CA THR A 40 -10.48 -7.38 -0.25
C THR A 40 -10.40 -6.97 1.20
N GLU A 41 -10.05 -7.91 2.07
CA GLU A 41 -9.88 -7.73 3.51
C GLU A 41 -8.49 -8.16 3.95
N SER A 42 -8.14 -7.84 5.19
CA SER A 42 -6.86 -8.25 5.82
C SER A 42 -5.63 -7.65 5.13
N ILE A 43 -5.74 -6.42 4.63
CA ILE A 43 -4.60 -5.60 4.21
C ILE A 43 -4.28 -4.67 5.36
N ASN A 44 -3.36 -5.07 6.22
CA ASN A 44 -3.07 -4.40 7.49
C ASN A 44 -2.62 -2.95 7.29
N GLY A 45 -3.48 -2.01 7.68
CA GLY A 45 -3.27 -0.58 7.47
C GLY A 45 -3.30 -0.18 5.99
N ALA A 46 -4.29 -0.65 5.19
CA ALA A 46 -4.42 -0.28 3.79
C ALA A 46 -4.43 1.24 3.59
N ASP A 47 -3.42 1.78 2.88
CA ASP A 47 -3.18 3.21 2.74
C ASP A 47 -3.15 3.63 1.26
N GLY A 48 -2.02 4.01 0.70
CA GLY A 48 -1.90 4.39 -0.71
C GLY A 48 -2.14 3.21 -1.65
N ILE A 49 -2.82 3.46 -2.78
CA ILE A 49 -3.10 2.44 -3.79
C ILE A 49 -2.89 2.97 -5.20
N ALA A 50 -2.40 2.11 -6.10
CA ALA A 50 -2.25 2.44 -7.51
C ALA A 50 -2.27 1.18 -8.39
N PHE A 51 -2.82 1.30 -9.60
CA PHE A 51 -2.75 0.22 -10.61
C PHE A 51 -1.44 0.26 -11.37
N ASP A 52 -0.89 -0.91 -11.67
CA ASP A 52 0.11 -1.06 -12.71
C ASP A 52 -0.51 -1.26 -14.09
N ASP A 53 0.33 -1.24 -15.13
CA ASP A 53 -0.11 -1.43 -16.53
C ASP A 53 -0.72 -2.81 -16.80
N SER A 54 -0.45 -3.80 -15.96
CA SER A 54 -1.00 -5.16 -16.06
C SER A 54 -2.36 -5.33 -15.38
N GLY A 55 -2.82 -4.31 -14.64
CA GLY A 55 -4.08 -4.30 -13.92
C GLY A 55 -3.99 -4.90 -12.51
N ILE A 56 -2.79 -5.05 -11.96
CA ILE A 56 -2.60 -5.36 -10.54
C ILE A 56 -2.78 -4.07 -9.74
N LEU A 57 -3.62 -4.12 -8.72
CA LEU A 57 -3.78 -3.04 -7.74
C LEU A 57 -2.75 -3.24 -6.63
N TRP A 58 -1.81 -2.33 -6.56
CA TRP A 58 -0.80 -2.29 -5.51
C TRP A 58 -1.29 -1.44 -4.34
N VAL A 59 -1.16 -1.96 -3.12
CA VAL A 59 -1.64 -1.36 -1.88
C VAL A 59 -0.50 -1.27 -0.89
N ALA A 60 -0.27 -0.10 -0.34
CA ALA A 60 0.60 0.06 0.82
C ALA A 60 -0.11 -0.49 2.05
N ALA A 61 0.43 -1.54 2.64
CA ALA A 61 -0.02 -2.13 3.91
C ALA A 61 0.86 -1.57 5.02
N ASN A 62 0.52 -0.37 5.51
CA ASN A 62 1.44 0.44 6.28
C ASN A 62 1.84 -0.19 7.63
N GLN A 63 0.92 -0.90 8.30
CA GLN A 63 1.20 -1.57 9.58
C GLN A 63 1.87 -2.95 9.41
N ALA A 64 2.08 -3.40 8.17
CA ALA A 64 2.76 -4.64 7.85
C ALA A 64 4.11 -4.42 7.15
N ASP A 65 4.52 -3.16 6.96
CA ASP A 65 5.77 -2.77 6.29
C ASP A 65 5.94 -3.41 4.92
N GLU A 66 4.84 -3.59 4.20
CA GLU A 66 4.83 -4.24 2.90
C GLU A 66 3.94 -3.54 1.87
N ILE A 67 4.16 -3.84 0.59
CA ILE A 67 3.26 -3.51 -0.51
C ILE A 67 2.63 -4.80 -1.02
N VAL A 68 1.32 -4.81 -1.11
CA VAL A 68 0.53 -5.99 -1.52
C VAL A 68 -0.02 -5.78 -2.91
N GLY A 69 0.22 -6.73 -3.82
CA GLY A 69 -0.36 -6.76 -5.17
C GLY A 69 -1.64 -7.60 -5.21
N LEU A 70 -2.74 -6.99 -5.68
CA LEU A 70 -4.06 -7.62 -5.79
C LEU A 70 -4.44 -7.80 -7.25
N ASN A 71 -4.91 -9.00 -7.62
CA ASN A 71 -5.48 -9.22 -8.95
C ASN A 71 -6.93 -8.69 -9.05
N ALA A 72 -7.53 -8.80 -10.24
CA ALA A 72 -8.89 -8.33 -10.50
C ALA A 72 -9.99 -9.00 -9.64
N ALA A 73 -9.68 -10.13 -8.99
CA ALA A 73 -10.58 -10.81 -8.05
C ALA A 73 -10.34 -10.42 -6.58
N GLY A 74 -9.46 -9.44 -6.31
CA GLY A 74 -9.10 -9.03 -4.95
C GLY A 74 -8.18 -10.03 -4.22
N ARG A 75 -7.58 -10.98 -4.93
CA ARG A 75 -6.67 -11.95 -4.34
C ARG A 75 -5.25 -11.43 -4.34
N VAL A 76 -4.55 -11.62 -3.23
CA VAL A 76 -3.12 -11.33 -3.13
C VAL A 76 -2.34 -12.23 -4.08
N VAL A 77 -1.55 -11.62 -4.97
CA VAL A 77 -0.68 -12.30 -5.94
C VAL A 77 0.79 -11.97 -5.77
N ALA A 78 1.11 -10.92 -5.01
CA ALA A 78 2.47 -10.53 -4.69
C ALA A 78 2.51 -9.79 -3.35
N LYS A 79 3.63 -9.88 -2.67
CA LYS A 79 4.00 -9.06 -1.51
C LYS A 79 5.45 -8.62 -1.69
N ILE A 80 5.74 -7.36 -1.40
CA ILE A 80 7.05 -6.75 -1.60
C ILE A 80 7.39 -5.91 -0.38
N GLY A 81 8.62 -6.04 0.08
CA GLY A 81 9.15 -5.24 1.18
C GLY A 81 9.00 -5.91 2.52
N ALA A 82 9.75 -5.38 3.44
CA ALA A 82 9.75 -5.64 4.87
C ALA A 82 10.58 -4.53 5.53
N PHE A 83 10.35 -4.27 6.79
CA PHE A 83 11.28 -3.51 7.61
C PHE A 83 12.44 -4.40 8.04
N ASP A 84 13.66 -3.89 8.01
CA ASP A 84 14.84 -4.58 8.50
C ASP A 84 15.36 -3.93 9.80
N LYS A 85 15.71 -2.65 9.72
CA LYS A 85 16.23 -1.88 10.88
C LYS A 85 16.31 -0.39 10.53
N ILE A 86 16.69 0.41 11.53
CA ILE A 86 17.17 1.78 11.30
C ILE A 86 18.68 1.74 11.08
N GLY A 87 19.11 2.26 9.94
CA GLY A 87 20.52 2.38 9.59
C GLY A 87 21.28 3.37 10.48
N ALA A 88 22.62 3.31 10.44
CA ALA A 88 23.49 4.20 11.21
C ALA A 88 23.31 5.68 10.86
N ASP A 89 22.72 5.99 9.72
CA ASP A 89 22.39 7.35 9.26
C ASP A 89 21.00 7.81 9.70
N GLY A 90 20.27 7.00 10.46
CA GLY A 90 18.94 7.27 10.99
C GLY A 90 17.80 7.08 9.97
N ALA A 91 18.08 6.41 8.84
CA ALA A 91 17.09 6.07 7.84
C ALA A 91 16.60 4.62 8.00
N PRO A 92 15.33 4.29 7.68
CA PRO A 92 14.88 2.91 7.63
C PRO A 92 15.55 2.16 6.47
N GLU A 93 16.02 0.95 6.73
CA GLU A 93 16.41 -0.02 5.73
C GLU A 93 15.20 -0.91 5.43
N GLY A 94 14.78 -0.95 4.17
CA GLY A 94 13.54 -1.60 3.74
C GLY A 94 12.35 -0.65 3.66
N LEU A 95 11.18 -1.10 4.11
CA LEU A 95 9.97 -0.31 4.27
C LEU A 95 9.67 -0.13 5.75
N LEU A 96 9.30 1.08 6.13
CA LEU A 96 8.78 1.36 7.46
C LEU A 96 7.56 2.25 7.34
N PHE A 97 6.42 1.70 7.73
CA PHE A 97 5.12 2.36 7.65
C PHE A 97 4.90 2.99 6.26
N PRO A 98 4.93 2.19 5.16
CA PRO A 98 4.77 2.72 3.81
C PRO A 98 3.39 3.33 3.65
N ALA A 99 3.32 4.58 3.16
CA ALA A 99 2.06 5.31 3.11
C ALA A 99 1.52 5.43 1.69
N SER A 100 2.34 5.88 0.76
CA SER A 100 1.89 6.14 -0.61
C SER A 100 2.84 5.52 -1.62
N LEU A 101 2.31 5.22 -2.81
CA LEU A 101 3.11 4.66 -3.89
C LEU A 101 2.74 5.27 -5.23
N VAL A 102 3.70 5.30 -6.14
CA VAL A 102 3.52 5.66 -7.53
C VAL A 102 4.31 4.69 -8.41
N LEU A 103 3.72 4.34 -9.56
CA LEU A 103 4.37 3.51 -10.56
C LEU A 103 4.80 4.35 -11.76
N VAL A 104 6.03 4.11 -12.22
CA VAL A 104 6.59 4.69 -13.44
C VAL A 104 7.11 3.53 -14.29
N GLY A 105 6.30 3.05 -15.22
CA GLY A 105 6.54 1.79 -15.90
C GLY A 105 6.60 0.64 -14.90
N ARG A 106 7.78 0.05 -14.73
CA ARG A 106 7.99 -1.06 -13.78
C ARG A 106 8.67 -0.66 -12.48
N GLU A 107 9.01 0.60 -12.32
CA GLU A 107 9.57 1.12 -11.08
C GLU A 107 8.44 1.55 -10.14
N VAL A 108 8.51 1.13 -8.89
CA VAL A 108 7.60 1.54 -7.82
C VAL A 108 8.38 2.40 -6.84
N TYR A 109 7.88 3.60 -6.61
CA TYR A 109 8.40 4.52 -5.60
C TYR A 109 7.43 4.59 -4.45
N ILE A 110 7.91 4.47 -3.22
CA ILE A 110 7.10 4.36 -2.01
C ILE A 110 7.64 5.31 -0.96
N THR A 111 6.74 6.10 -0.37
CA THR A 111 7.08 6.92 0.78
C THR A 111 7.08 6.07 2.05
N ASN A 112 8.19 6.08 2.79
CA ASN A 112 8.24 5.59 4.15
C ASN A 112 7.77 6.72 5.07
N LEU A 113 6.51 6.64 5.55
CA LEU A 113 5.99 7.61 6.50
C LEU A 113 6.75 7.52 7.81
N ALA A 114 7.14 6.28 8.20
CA ALA A 114 7.92 6.02 9.41
C ALA A 114 7.34 6.83 10.57
N LEU A 115 6.01 6.70 10.76
CA LEU A 115 5.28 7.51 11.73
C LEU A 115 5.79 7.16 13.13
N PRO A 116 6.29 8.13 13.91
CA PRO A 116 6.66 7.88 15.29
C PRO A 116 5.39 7.62 16.10
N LEU A 117 5.04 6.37 16.24
CA LEU A 117 3.95 5.92 17.09
C LEU A 117 4.44 6.01 18.55
N THR A 118 3.52 6.05 19.48
CA THR A 118 3.87 5.97 20.90
C THR A 118 3.78 4.53 21.37
N SER A 119 4.49 4.18 22.44
CA SER A 119 4.40 2.85 23.05
C SER A 119 2.98 2.40 23.38
N ALA A 120 2.04 3.36 23.53
CA ALA A 120 0.62 3.09 23.73
C ALA A 120 -0.08 2.51 22.49
N VAL A 121 0.52 2.67 21.28
CA VAL A 121 0.01 2.16 20.01
C VAL A 121 0.96 1.17 19.34
N GLY A 122 1.93 0.65 20.10
CA GLY A 122 2.79 -0.44 19.65
C GLY A 122 4.09 0.00 18.97
N ASP A 123 4.50 1.26 19.17
CA ASP A 123 5.79 1.75 18.70
C ASP A 123 6.96 1.10 19.44
N GLU A 124 7.97 0.73 18.70
CA GLU A 124 9.23 0.18 19.23
C GLU A 124 10.34 1.23 19.08
N PRO A 125 11.15 1.47 20.12
CA PRO A 125 12.21 2.50 20.08
C PRO A 125 13.22 2.34 18.95
N GLU A 126 13.44 1.13 18.48
CA GLU A 126 14.30 0.81 17.35
C GLU A 126 13.74 1.22 15.99
N GLU A 127 12.47 1.60 15.92
CA GLU A 127 11.81 2.14 14.73
C GLU A 127 11.88 3.67 14.65
N ASP A 128 12.44 4.33 15.66
CA ASP A 128 12.62 5.77 15.65
C ASP A 128 13.58 6.22 14.56
N VAL A 129 13.05 6.98 13.60
CA VAL A 129 13.84 7.52 12.49
C VAL A 129 14.23 8.98 12.71
N THR A 130 15.40 9.36 12.19
CA THR A 130 15.84 10.76 12.10
C THR A 130 15.96 11.23 10.66
N ARG A 131 15.78 10.31 9.70
CA ARG A 131 15.88 10.58 8.27
C ARG A 131 14.82 9.79 7.51
N TRP A 132 13.85 10.49 6.94
CA TRP A 132 12.78 9.89 6.12
C TRP A 132 13.26 9.58 4.70
N THR A 133 12.71 8.54 4.11
CA THR A 133 13.14 8.01 2.81
C THR A 133 11.97 7.76 1.87
N VAL A 134 12.31 7.68 0.58
CA VAL A 134 11.50 7.08 -0.47
C VAL A 134 12.21 5.83 -0.93
N SER A 135 11.57 4.68 -0.78
CA SER A 135 12.07 3.41 -1.28
C SER A 135 11.70 3.21 -2.75
N ARG A 136 12.53 2.49 -3.47
CA ARG A 136 12.30 2.13 -4.88
C ARG A 136 12.57 0.66 -5.10
N PHE A 137 11.63 -0.02 -5.77
CA PHE A 137 11.91 -1.34 -6.34
C PHE A 137 11.40 -1.45 -7.78
N ARG A 138 11.85 -2.52 -8.43
CA ARG A 138 11.47 -2.82 -9.80
C ARG A 138 10.63 -4.09 -9.84
N LEU A 139 9.43 -3.99 -10.39
CA LEU A 139 8.58 -5.14 -10.65
C LEU A 139 9.22 -6.06 -11.67
N LEU A 140 9.34 -7.34 -11.36
CA LEU A 140 9.83 -8.34 -12.28
C LEU A 140 8.78 -8.68 -13.35
N PRO A 141 9.19 -9.10 -14.57
CA PRO A 141 8.25 -9.60 -15.56
C PRO A 141 7.49 -10.80 -15.01
N ASN A 142 6.16 -10.79 -15.18
CA ASN A 142 5.26 -11.91 -14.79
C ASN A 142 5.09 -12.15 -13.28
N GLY A 143 5.28 -11.14 -12.42
CA GLY A 143 4.95 -11.25 -10.99
C GLY A 143 5.74 -12.33 -10.24
N ARG A 144 6.88 -12.77 -10.77
CA ARG A 144 7.81 -13.64 -10.03
C ARG A 144 8.81 -12.77 -9.29
N GLN A 145 8.84 -12.92 -7.97
CA GLN A 145 9.91 -12.49 -7.08
C GLN A 145 10.95 -13.59 -6.98
#